data_7b94b465101438590e6654566d6467e7
#
_entry.id   7b94b465101438590e6654566d6467e7
#
_cell.length_a   1.000
_cell.length_b   1.000
_cell.length_c   1.000
_cell.angle_alpha   90.00
_cell.angle_beta   90.00
_cell.angle_gamma   90.00
#
_symmetry.space_group_name_H-M   'P 1'
#
loop_
_entity.id
_entity.type
_entity.pdbx_description
1 polymer ?
#
loop_
_entity_poly.entity_id
_entity_poly.type
_entity_poly.pdbx_seq_one_letter_code
_entity_poly.pdbx_strand_id
1 'polypeptide(L)'
;MRSQLPRTQLPRTQAPRTLPARPSLRHLKLEAKRRLAAGEFVTLHAAQTAIAREHGLSSWARLKQACTSGSHALAHLLWVAERFSGAGRPGWTAPGEDELRQHFDDRFLAAIAPGTLAEQASQTGLRGELVVISQAPLEAQVELAGVRLVAAADAAPPHRLTGLRGFPLGDRVTDPRVKDPPPARTLGDPPDGIAAVAEQARAELGVPALLLAGGDPGRAPWTVATGHADLDRSEPLQPGSLFPVPGLTGLVTGTAVLRLAADGLLGLDDPAHRYLRAVRLEDDAVTVGELLSHSGGVGNPEEYAADSVPDLAALMGPVIGCDGPRGTVRASNGGYGVLGQLIADVTGLPFARAAEELVLQSLGMRDSQFPAKAADIAPNAVTGYTLTPDGAFEALPARVSTVQAIAGLWSTGADLVRLGTGWPSLLPAALTRAALTRQAGPGPRGLDVGFGWLLDGETAAYGGAGFEAVAMLRSRVRDLRTHVVLASRAVIVEPADDRLRRAWLTGGAA
;
A
#
# COMPACT_ATOMS: atom_id res chain seq x y z
N MET A 1 -17.05 -66.93 -16.24
CA MET A 1 -16.97 -66.36 -14.92
C MET A 1 -15.93 -65.20 -14.95
N ARG A 2 -16.40 -64.00 -15.09
CA ARG A 2 -15.53 -62.79 -14.99
C ARG A 2 -15.78 -62.19 -13.61
N SER A 3 -14.75 -62.19 -12.74
CA SER A 3 -14.79 -61.64 -11.41
C SER A 3 -14.84 -60.11 -11.50
N GLN A 4 -15.88 -59.51 -10.96
CA GLN A 4 -15.99 -58.07 -10.78
C GLN A 4 -15.18 -57.68 -9.54
N LEU A 5 -14.17 -56.83 -9.72
CA LEU A 5 -13.49 -56.12 -8.65
C LEU A 5 -14.40 -55.00 -8.09
N PRO A 6 -14.46 -54.79 -6.79
CA PRO A 6 -15.30 -53.76 -6.20
C PRO A 6 -14.77 -52.37 -6.56
N ARG A 7 -15.69 -51.51 -7.07
CA ARG A 7 -15.41 -50.08 -7.26
C ARG A 7 -15.16 -49.43 -5.89
N THR A 8 -13.94 -49.05 -5.63
CA THR A 8 -13.57 -48.20 -4.51
C THR A 8 -14.26 -46.84 -4.69
N GLN A 9 -15.22 -46.55 -3.85
CA GLN A 9 -15.81 -45.21 -3.75
C GLN A 9 -14.72 -44.25 -3.30
N LEU A 10 -14.43 -43.21 -4.11
CA LEU A 10 -13.62 -42.07 -3.71
C LEU A 10 -14.32 -41.40 -2.53
N PRO A 11 -13.60 -41.07 -1.44
CA PRO A 11 -14.20 -40.40 -0.32
C PRO A 11 -14.67 -38.99 -0.76
N ARG A 12 -15.89 -38.63 -0.33
CA ARG A 12 -16.44 -37.30 -0.49
C ARG A 12 -15.40 -36.30 0.03
N THR A 13 -15.08 -35.29 -0.77
CA THR A 13 -14.24 -34.15 -0.39
C THR A 13 -14.84 -33.48 0.84
N GLN A 14 -14.32 -33.80 2.01
CA GLN A 14 -14.57 -33.03 3.22
C GLN A 14 -13.84 -31.68 3.09
N ALA A 15 -14.50 -30.59 3.55
CA ALA A 15 -13.87 -29.29 3.62
C ALA A 15 -12.54 -29.36 4.40
N PRO A 16 -11.49 -28.62 3.99
CA PRO A 16 -10.20 -28.62 4.68
C PRO A 16 -10.36 -28.31 6.16
N ARG A 17 -9.65 -29.04 7.01
CA ARG A 17 -9.61 -28.79 8.45
C ARG A 17 -8.73 -27.57 8.73
N THR A 18 -9.23 -26.58 9.44
CA THR A 18 -8.41 -25.47 9.93
C THR A 18 -7.41 -25.95 10.97
N LEU A 19 -6.18 -25.44 10.92
CA LEU A 19 -5.24 -25.64 12.02
C LEU A 19 -5.75 -24.88 13.26
N PRO A 20 -5.73 -25.51 14.46
CA PRO A 20 -6.07 -24.81 15.69
C PRO A 20 -5.10 -23.66 15.96
N ALA A 21 -5.52 -22.67 16.74
CA ALA A 21 -4.73 -21.48 17.10
C ALA A 21 -3.32 -21.81 17.67
N ARG A 22 -3.13 -23.00 18.23
CA ARG A 22 -1.83 -23.57 18.62
C ARG A 22 -1.72 -25.00 18.10
N PRO A 23 -1.34 -25.20 16.84
CA PRO A 23 -1.28 -26.53 16.27
C PRO A 23 -0.18 -27.35 16.92
N SER A 24 -0.54 -28.50 17.46
CA SER A 24 0.42 -29.41 18.10
C SER A 24 0.99 -30.42 17.11
N LEU A 25 2.20 -30.18 16.66
CA LEU A 25 2.93 -31.13 15.80
C LEU A 25 2.99 -32.53 16.42
N ARG A 26 3.08 -32.62 17.77
CA ARG A 26 3.04 -33.90 18.51
C ARG A 26 1.69 -34.61 18.28
N HIS A 27 0.59 -33.89 18.35
CA HIS A 27 -0.75 -34.44 18.11
C HIS A 27 -0.88 -34.97 16.69
N LEU A 28 -0.49 -34.19 15.68
CA LEU A 28 -0.56 -34.58 14.26
C LEU A 28 0.34 -35.79 13.95
N LYS A 29 1.52 -35.88 14.57
CA LYS A 29 2.39 -37.07 14.48
C LYS A 29 1.74 -38.32 15.09
N LEU A 30 1.03 -38.17 16.21
CA LEU A 30 0.29 -39.28 16.84
C LEU A 30 -0.92 -39.69 16.02
N GLU A 31 -1.61 -38.75 15.40
CA GLU A 31 -2.71 -39.02 14.48
C GLU A 31 -2.24 -39.79 13.26
N ALA A 32 -1.15 -39.39 12.62
CA ALA A 32 -0.56 -40.12 11.49
C ALA A 32 -0.20 -41.56 11.87
N LYS A 33 0.39 -41.81 13.04
CA LYS A 33 0.71 -43.12 13.54
C LYS A 33 -0.55 -43.96 13.83
N ARG A 34 -1.62 -43.35 14.39
CA ARG A 34 -2.88 -44.05 14.65
C ARG A 34 -3.56 -44.48 13.34
N ARG A 35 -3.62 -43.61 12.34
CA ARG A 35 -4.20 -43.90 11.04
C ARG A 35 -3.41 -44.99 10.29
N LEU A 36 -2.09 -45.00 10.41
CA LEU A 36 -1.26 -46.08 9.89
C LEU A 36 -1.55 -47.41 10.61
N ALA A 37 -1.65 -47.40 11.94
CA ALA A 37 -1.96 -48.60 12.73
C ALA A 37 -3.40 -49.12 12.48
N ALA A 38 -4.33 -48.23 12.14
CA ALA A 38 -5.69 -48.57 11.73
C ALA A 38 -5.78 -49.14 10.30
N GLY A 39 -4.67 -49.21 9.56
CA GLY A 39 -4.64 -49.71 8.19
C GLY A 39 -5.22 -48.76 7.14
N GLU A 40 -5.48 -47.47 7.50
CA GLU A 40 -5.98 -46.48 6.57
C GLU A 40 -4.94 -46.13 5.48
N PHE A 41 -3.65 -46.30 5.79
CA PHE A 41 -2.54 -46.00 4.89
C PHE A 41 -1.48 -47.11 4.94
N VAL A 42 -0.79 -47.29 3.81
CA VAL A 42 0.26 -48.31 3.69
C VAL A 42 1.57 -47.84 4.32
N THR A 43 1.83 -46.54 4.37
CA THR A 43 3.07 -45.95 4.93
C THR A 43 2.77 -44.74 5.83
N LEU A 44 3.69 -44.49 6.77
CA LEU A 44 3.61 -43.26 7.61
C LEU A 44 3.65 -42.00 6.76
N HIS A 45 4.44 -42.01 5.69
CA HIS A 45 4.54 -40.87 4.77
C HIS A 45 3.19 -40.60 4.08
N ALA A 46 2.46 -41.66 3.64
CA ALA A 46 1.14 -41.52 3.05
C ALA A 46 0.14 -40.94 4.07
N ALA A 47 0.13 -41.42 5.32
CA ALA A 47 -0.70 -40.91 6.40
C ALA A 47 -0.39 -39.42 6.70
N GLN A 48 0.90 -39.06 6.78
CA GLN A 48 1.35 -37.69 7.00
C GLN A 48 0.94 -36.75 5.86
N THR A 49 1.09 -37.21 4.61
CA THR A 49 0.68 -36.44 3.43
C THR A 49 -0.84 -36.23 3.37
N ALA A 50 -1.62 -37.27 3.75
CA ALA A 50 -3.07 -37.17 3.83
C ALA A 50 -3.51 -36.11 4.88
N ILE A 51 -2.91 -36.15 6.09
CA ILE A 51 -3.19 -35.17 7.12
C ILE A 51 -2.81 -33.75 6.65
N ALA A 52 -1.66 -33.57 5.98
CA ALA A 52 -1.28 -32.28 5.44
C ALA A 52 -2.34 -31.75 4.46
N ARG A 53 -2.81 -32.60 3.55
CA ARG A 53 -3.88 -32.26 2.58
C ARG A 53 -5.21 -31.94 3.24
N GLU A 54 -5.57 -32.63 4.33
CA GLU A 54 -6.77 -32.31 5.11
C GLU A 54 -6.71 -30.90 5.74
N HIS A 55 -5.49 -30.41 5.99
CA HIS A 55 -5.25 -29.03 6.44
C HIS A 55 -4.93 -28.07 5.27
N GLY A 56 -5.22 -28.48 4.03
CA GLY A 56 -5.03 -27.64 2.84
C GLY A 56 -3.57 -27.42 2.41
N LEU A 57 -2.63 -28.24 2.93
CA LEU A 57 -1.20 -28.11 2.63
C LEU A 57 -0.70 -29.29 1.79
N SER A 58 0.17 -29.03 0.81
CA SER A 58 0.63 -30.02 -0.17
C SER A 58 1.53 -31.11 0.44
N SER A 59 2.20 -30.82 1.56
CA SER A 59 3.17 -31.73 2.16
C SER A 59 3.25 -31.66 3.68
N TRP A 60 3.69 -32.78 4.28
CA TRP A 60 3.98 -32.85 5.71
C TRP A 60 5.05 -31.83 6.16
N ALA A 61 6.02 -31.50 5.29
CA ALA A 61 7.03 -30.48 5.57
C ALA A 61 6.39 -29.10 5.76
N ARG A 62 5.45 -28.74 4.92
CA ARG A 62 4.66 -27.48 5.03
C ARG A 62 3.82 -27.45 6.31
N LEU A 63 3.11 -28.55 6.60
CA LEU A 63 2.34 -28.65 7.85
C LEU A 63 3.23 -28.53 9.09
N LYS A 64 4.40 -29.17 9.07
CA LYS A 64 5.40 -29.05 10.15
C LYS A 64 5.87 -27.59 10.30
N GLN A 65 6.19 -26.93 9.21
CA GLN A 65 6.61 -25.52 9.19
C GLN A 65 5.53 -24.60 9.80
N ALA A 66 4.29 -24.74 9.36
CA ALA A 66 3.15 -24.01 9.93
C ALA A 66 3.00 -24.22 11.45
N CYS A 67 3.15 -25.47 11.93
CA CYS A 67 3.03 -25.80 13.36
C CYS A 67 4.21 -25.33 14.23
N THR A 68 5.41 -25.19 13.65
CA THR A 68 6.64 -24.86 14.42
C THR A 68 7.05 -23.40 14.29
N SER A 69 6.44 -22.65 13.39
CA SER A 69 6.79 -21.25 13.13
C SER A 69 6.45 -20.30 14.27
N GLY A 70 5.45 -20.65 15.09
CA GLY A 70 4.87 -19.73 16.07
C GLY A 70 4.12 -18.55 15.47
N SER A 71 3.96 -18.53 14.13
CA SER A 71 3.24 -17.47 13.39
C SER A 71 1.90 -17.98 12.86
N HIS A 72 0.81 -17.36 13.33
CA HIS A 72 -0.54 -17.63 12.83
C HIS A 72 -0.70 -17.16 11.38
N ALA A 73 -0.15 -15.98 11.07
CA ALA A 73 -0.18 -15.44 9.72
C ALA A 73 0.51 -16.37 8.71
N LEU A 74 1.65 -16.98 9.06
CA LEU A 74 2.35 -17.90 8.16
C LEU A 74 1.53 -19.13 7.84
N ALA A 75 0.80 -19.69 8.81
CA ALA A 75 -0.03 -20.87 8.57
C ALA A 75 -1.09 -20.63 7.49
N HIS A 76 -1.79 -19.49 7.58
CA HIS A 76 -2.78 -19.08 6.57
C HIS A 76 -2.12 -18.69 5.25
N LEU A 77 -0.98 -18.00 5.29
CA LEU A 77 -0.27 -17.56 4.09
C LEU A 77 0.26 -18.74 3.27
N LEU A 78 0.72 -19.81 3.92
CA LEU A 78 1.12 -21.04 3.24
C LEU A 78 -0.07 -21.68 2.50
N TRP A 79 -1.24 -21.70 3.12
CA TRP A 79 -2.46 -22.16 2.46
C TRP A 79 -2.82 -21.30 1.23
N VAL A 80 -2.79 -19.97 1.38
CA VAL A 80 -3.03 -19.04 0.26
C VAL A 80 -2.08 -19.32 -0.89
N ALA A 81 -0.77 -19.38 -0.62
CA ALA A 81 0.23 -19.62 -1.63
C ALA A 81 0.01 -20.92 -2.39
N GLU A 82 -0.35 -22.01 -1.69
CA GLU A 82 -0.63 -23.30 -2.31
C GLU A 82 -1.97 -23.32 -3.07
N ARG A 83 -3.03 -22.81 -2.46
CA ARG A 83 -4.38 -22.84 -3.00
C ARG A 83 -4.52 -22.03 -4.29
N PHE A 84 -3.81 -20.90 -4.36
CA PHE A 84 -3.81 -20.01 -5.51
C PHE A 84 -2.67 -20.26 -6.51
N SER A 85 -1.74 -21.18 -6.25
CA SER A 85 -0.64 -21.51 -7.17
C SER A 85 -1.08 -22.06 -8.53
N GLY A 86 -2.31 -22.56 -8.61
CA GLY A 86 -2.93 -23.04 -9.85
C GLY A 86 -3.80 -22.03 -10.58
N ALA A 87 -3.99 -20.83 -10.03
CA ALA A 87 -4.88 -19.81 -10.60
C ALA A 87 -4.57 -19.52 -12.08
N GLY A 88 -5.60 -19.42 -12.90
CA GLY A 88 -5.49 -19.23 -14.34
C GLY A 88 -5.14 -20.49 -15.16
N ARG A 89 -5.01 -21.67 -14.54
CA ARG A 89 -4.76 -22.92 -15.28
C ARG A 89 -6.06 -23.65 -15.63
N PRO A 90 -6.09 -24.41 -16.75
CA PRO A 90 -7.21 -25.28 -17.05
C PRO A 90 -7.46 -26.26 -15.89
N GLY A 91 -8.72 -26.35 -15.45
CA GLY A 91 -9.13 -27.24 -14.36
C GLY A 91 -8.92 -26.69 -12.93
N TRP A 92 -8.32 -25.51 -12.75
CA TRP A 92 -8.30 -24.86 -11.45
C TRP A 92 -9.67 -24.21 -11.15
N THR A 93 -10.14 -24.41 -9.94
CA THR A 93 -11.38 -23.77 -9.45
C THR A 93 -11.04 -22.82 -8.31
N ALA A 94 -11.62 -21.63 -8.34
CA ALA A 94 -11.47 -20.66 -7.24
C ALA A 94 -11.98 -21.26 -5.92
N PRO A 95 -11.37 -20.91 -4.77
CA PRO A 95 -11.90 -21.31 -3.46
C PRO A 95 -13.30 -20.74 -3.26
N GLY A 96 -14.19 -21.54 -2.66
CA GLY A 96 -15.52 -21.10 -2.28
C GLY A 96 -15.49 -20.16 -1.07
N GLU A 97 -16.58 -19.44 -0.83
CA GLU A 97 -16.69 -18.47 0.25
C GLU A 97 -16.45 -19.10 1.65
N ASP A 98 -16.99 -20.29 1.89
CA ASP A 98 -16.79 -21.02 3.15
C ASP A 98 -15.32 -21.45 3.35
N GLU A 99 -14.61 -21.76 2.26
CA GLU A 99 -13.19 -22.07 2.27
C GLU A 99 -12.36 -20.82 2.59
N LEU A 100 -12.70 -19.67 1.98
CA LEU A 100 -12.05 -18.39 2.25
C LEU A 100 -12.26 -17.92 3.68
N ARG A 101 -13.47 -18.05 4.23
CA ARG A 101 -13.79 -17.69 5.62
C ARG A 101 -13.00 -18.46 6.68
N GLN A 102 -12.40 -19.58 6.33
CA GLN A 102 -11.52 -20.31 7.25
C GLN A 102 -10.16 -19.62 7.41
N HIS A 103 -9.75 -18.83 6.43
CA HIS A 103 -8.42 -18.23 6.37
C HIS A 103 -8.42 -16.70 6.43
N PHE A 104 -9.50 -16.06 6.01
CA PHE A 104 -9.65 -14.60 6.02
C PHE A 104 -10.76 -14.18 6.99
N ASP A 105 -10.61 -13.03 7.60
CA ASP A 105 -11.65 -12.45 8.43
C ASP A 105 -12.80 -11.87 7.58
N ASP A 106 -13.95 -11.65 8.20
CA ASP A 106 -15.14 -11.17 7.51
C ASP A 106 -14.96 -9.74 6.96
N ARG A 107 -14.09 -8.94 7.58
CA ARG A 107 -13.80 -7.56 7.12
C ARG A 107 -12.95 -7.58 5.85
N PHE A 108 -11.95 -8.45 5.79
CA PHE A 108 -11.15 -8.63 4.59
C PHE A 108 -12.01 -9.11 3.42
N LEU A 109 -12.88 -10.08 3.65
CA LEU A 109 -13.78 -10.62 2.62
C LEU A 109 -14.87 -9.64 2.20
N ALA A 110 -15.29 -8.73 3.09
CA ALA A 110 -16.18 -7.63 2.72
C ALA A 110 -15.49 -6.57 1.85
N ALA A 111 -14.17 -6.39 2.03
CA ALA A 111 -13.38 -5.42 1.26
C ALA A 111 -12.91 -5.94 -0.10
N ILE A 112 -12.77 -7.27 -0.25
CA ILE A 112 -12.26 -7.90 -1.49
C ILE A 112 -13.16 -9.08 -1.83
N ALA A 113 -13.95 -8.93 -2.91
CA ALA A 113 -14.80 -10.01 -3.38
C ALA A 113 -13.98 -11.28 -3.74
N PRO A 114 -14.48 -12.49 -3.46
CA PRO A 114 -13.79 -13.75 -3.78
C PRO A 114 -13.30 -13.85 -5.22
N GLY A 115 -14.08 -13.37 -6.19
CA GLY A 115 -13.71 -13.31 -7.61
C GLY A 115 -12.48 -12.43 -7.86
N THR A 116 -12.37 -11.31 -7.19
CA THR A 116 -11.24 -10.38 -7.31
C THR A 116 -9.94 -11.02 -6.81
N LEU A 117 -9.97 -11.78 -5.71
CA LEU A 117 -8.80 -12.54 -5.24
C LEU A 117 -8.32 -13.56 -6.27
N ALA A 118 -9.27 -14.29 -6.88
CA ALA A 118 -8.96 -15.28 -7.91
C ALA A 118 -8.38 -14.65 -9.18
N GLU A 119 -8.91 -13.50 -9.59
CA GLU A 119 -8.43 -12.74 -10.74
C GLU A 119 -7.02 -12.19 -10.50
N GLN A 120 -6.79 -11.53 -9.38
CA GLN A 120 -5.47 -11.02 -9.00
C GLN A 120 -4.43 -12.14 -8.90
N ALA A 121 -4.79 -13.29 -8.32
CA ALA A 121 -3.91 -14.44 -8.26
C ALA A 121 -3.58 -15.01 -9.64
N SER A 122 -4.55 -14.98 -10.57
CA SER A 122 -4.33 -15.41 -11.97
C SER A 122 -3.38 -14.46 -12.70
N GLN A 123 -3.51 -13.16 -12.50
CA GLN A 123 -2.66 -12.12 -13.08
C GLN A 123 -1.24 -12.17 -12.51
N THR A 124 -1.10 -12.41 -11.20
CA THR A 124 0.21 -12.48 -10.53
C THR A 124 0.98 -13.77 -10.79
N GLY A 125 0.32 -14.82 -11.28
CA GLY A 125 0.99 -16.05 -11.69
C GLY A 125 1.76 -16.76 -10.57
N LEU A 126 1.17 -16.92 -9.38
CA LEU A 126 1.77 -17.56 -8.19
C LEU A 126 2.28 -18.98 -8.49
N ARG A 127 3.57 -19.16 -8.79
CA ARG A 127 4.19 -20.44 -9.18
C ARG A 127 5.61 -20.55 -8.67
N GLY A 128 6.05 -21.75 -8.29
CA GLY A 128 7.45 -22.04 -7.98
C GLY A 128 7.72 -22.45 -6.54
N GLU A 129 8.98 -22.40 -6.15
CA GLU A 129 9.41 -22.73 -4.79
C GLU A 129 9.03 -21.59 -3.84
N LEU A 130 8.41 -21.92 -2.72
CA LEU A 130 8.03 -20.97 -1.70
C LEU A 130 9.14 -20.83 -0.66
N VAL A 131 9.62 -19.62 -0.46
CA VAL A 131 10.64 -19.27 0.53
C VAL A 131 10.02 -18.39 1.61
N VAL A 132 10.19 -18.75 2.89
CA VAL A 132 9.77 -17.91 4.02
C VAL A 132 10.85 -16.86 4.28
N ILE A 133 10.46 -15.59 4.15
CA ILE A 133 11.37 -14.44 4.32
C ILE A 133 11.37 -13.95 5.75
N SER A 134 10.19 -13.78 6.33
CA SER A 134 10.04 -13.38 7.73
C SER A 134 8.77 -13.95 8.33
N GLN A 135 8.79 -14.11 9.65
CA GLN A 135 7.62 -14.56 10.40
C GLN A 135 7.61 -13.95 11.80
N ALA A 136 6.48 -13.40 12.18
CA ALA A 136 6.14 -12.94 13.52
C ALA A 136 4.80 -13.58 13.92
N PRO A 137 4.36 -13.50 15.18
CA PRO A 137 3.11 -14.15 15.60
C PRO A 137 1.91 -13.81 14.72
N LEU A 138 1.76 -12.54 14.33
CA LEU A 138 0.62 -12.04 13.55
C LEU A 138 1.00 -11.54 12.15
N GLU A 139 2.25 -11.65 11.75
CA GLU A 139 2.71 -11.24 10.43
C GLU A 139 3.61 -12.31 9.82
N ALA A 140 3.54 -12.46 8.50
CA ALA A 140 4.42 -13.35 7.77
C ALA A 140 4.66 -12.83 6.35
N GLN A 141 5.84 -13.14 5.82
CA GLN A 141 6.21 -12.85 4.44
C GLN A 141 6.78 -14.11 3.81
N VAL A 142 6.29 -14.42 2.63
CA VAL A 142 6.83 -15.53 1.81
C VAL A 142 7.09 -15.05 0.40
N GLU A 143 8.04 -15.68 -0.26
CA GLU A 143 8.29 -15.50 -1.69
C GLU A 143 7.87 -16.75 -2.46
N LEU A 144 7.18 -16.53 -3.56
CA LEU A 144 6.73 -17.57 -4.45
C LEU A 144 6.81 -17.08 -5.89
N ALA A 145 7.69 -17.66 -6.70
CA ALA A 145 7.83 -17.37 -8.13
C ALA A 145 7.98 -15.89 -8.52
N GLY A 146 8.79 -15.15 -7.78
CA GLY A 146 8.96 -13.72 -8.05
C GLY A 146 7.83 -12.85 -7.49
N VAL A 147 6.98 -13.40 -6.63
CA VAL A 147 5.96 -12.65 -5.88
C VAL A 147 6.25 -12.78 -4.39
N ARG A 148 6.34 -11.66 -3.68
CA ARG A 148 6.34 -11.64 -2.21
C ARG A 148 4.90 -11.51 -1.73
N LEU A 149 4.43 -12.46 -0.95
CA LEU A 149 3.17 -12.38 -0.24
C LEU A 149 3.44 -11.92 1.18
N VAL A 150 2.76 -10.88 1.61
CA VAL A 150 2.79 -10.35 2.98
C VAL A 150 1.39 -10.51 3.56
N ALA A 151 1.30 -11.11 4.73
CA ALA A 151 0.04 -11.32 5.42
C ALA A 151 0.09 -10.82 6.84
N ALA A 152 -1.02 -10.24 7.29
CA ALA A 152 -1.29 -9.91 8.68
C ALA A 152 -2.50 -10.71 9.17
N ALA A 153 -2.48 -11.15 10.44
CA ALA A 153 -3.55 -11.91 11.08
C ALA A 153 -4.13 -11.17 12.28
N ASP A 154 -5.39 -11.46 12.62
CA ASP A 154 -6.05 -10.94 13.80
C ASP A 154 -5.34 -11.41 15.09
N ALA A 155 -5.27 -10.52 16.07
CA ALA A 155 -4.77 -10.86 17.39
C ALA A 155 -5.73 -11.81 18.16
N ALA A 156 -7.02 -11.76 17.85
CA ALA A 156 -8.03 -12.63 18.45
C ALA A 156 -8.15 -13.98 17.70
N PRO A 157 -8.30 -15.11 18.39
CA PRO A 157 -8.59 -16.39 17.75
C PRO A 157 -9.88 -16.34 16.91
N PRO A 158 -9.91 -17.01 15.75
CA PRO A 158 -8.96 -17.99 15.22
C PRO A 158 -7.78 -17.41 14.43
N HIS A 159 -7.39 -16.15 14.64
CA HIS A 159 -6.25 -15.48 14.03
C HIS A 159 -6.28 -15.46 12.49
N ARG A 160 -7.45 -15.28 11.90
CA ARG A 160 -7.63 -15.19 10.45
C ARG A 160 -6.88 -14.01 9.86
N LEU A 161 -6.58 -14.08 8.57
CA LEU A 161 -5.91 -12.99 7.87
C LEU A 161 -6.82 -11.77 7.78
N THR A 162 -6.35 -10.66 8.30
CA THR A 162 -6.94 -9.33 8.20
C THR A 162 -6.38 -8.53 7.02
N GLY A 163 -5.25 -9.00 6.46
CA GLY A 163 -4.61 -8.40 5.32
C GLY A 163 -3.77 -9.42 4.57
N LEU A 164 -3.82 -9.36 3.23
CA LEU A 164 -2.97 -10.10 2.31
C LEU A 164 -2.56 -9.17 1.18
N ARG A 165 -1.28 -9.17 0.86
CA ARG A 165 -0.74 -8.42 -0.27
C ARG A 165 0.21 -9.29 -1.06
N GLY A 166 0.07 -9.29 -2.36
CA GLY A 166 1.00 -9.88 -3.29
C GLY A 166 1.83 -8.80 -3.96
N PHE A 167 3.13 -8.99 -3.98
CA PHE A 167 4.07 -8.06 -4.57
C PHE A 167 4.94 -8.81 -5.56
N PRO A 168 4.90 -8.45 -6.85
CA PRO A 168 5.94 -8.94 -7.74
C PRO A 168 7.29 -8.57 -7.11
N LEU A 169 8.07 -9.57 -6.75
CA LEU A 169 9.49 -9.34 -6.46
C LEU A 169 10.13 -9.05 -7.78
N GLY A 170 10.67 -7.85 -7.87
CA GLY A 170 11.31 -7.31 -9.02
C GLY A 170 11.22 -8.24 -10.20
N ASP A 171 10.23 -8.05 -11.04
CA ASP A 171 10.25 -8.63 -12.37
C ASP A 171 11.73 -8.67 -12.76
N ARG A 172 12.23 -9.73 -13.32
CA ARG A 172 13.64 -9.81 -13.68
C ARG A 172 13.96 -8.61 -14.53
N VAL A 173 14.41 -7.53 -13.88
CA VAL A 173 14.88 -6.37 -14.61
C VAL A 173 16.08 -6.83 -15.41
N THR A 174 15.88 -6.99 -16.70
CA THR A 174 16.91 -7.41 -17.65
C THR A 174 17.49 -6.20 -18.38
N ASP A 175 16.87 -5.05 -18.19
CA ASP A 175 17.26 -3.80 -18.84
C ASP A 175 18.72 -3.43 -18.56
N PRO A 176 19.58 -3.39 -19.59
CA PRO A 176 20.98 -3.08 -19.38
C PRO A 176 21.23 -1.65 -18.90
N ARG A 177 20.29 -0.71 -19.16
CA ARG A 177 20.41 0.70 -18.79
C ARG A 177 20.47 0.94 -17.27
N VAL A 178 20.03 -0.01 -16.45
CA VAL A 178 20.03 0.11 -14.98
C VAL A 178 21.13 -0.71 -14.28
N LYS A 179 21.97 -1.45 -15.05
CA LYS A 179 23.01 -2.31 -14.47
C LYS A 179 24.12 -1.53 -13.79
N ASP A 180 24.55 -0.45 -14.44
CA ASP A 180 25.63 0.41 -13.95
C ASP A 180 25.06 1.83 -13.72
N PRO A 181 24.36 2.06 -12.60
CA PRO A 181 23.77 3.37 -12.32
C PRO A 181 24.87 4.41 -12.05
N PRO A 182 24.61 5.67 -12.34
CA PRO A 182 25.49 6.75 -11.90
C PRO A 182 25.60 6.73 -10.37
N PRO A 183 26.74 7.16 -9.80
CA PRO A 183 26.92 7.22 -8.36
C PRO A 183 25.84 8.08 -7.69
N ALA A 184 25.45 7.68 -6.48
CA ALA A 184 24.45 8.42 -5.71
C ALA A 184 24.88 9.87 -5.51
N ARG A 185 23.92 10.79 -5.60
CA ARG A 185 24.10 12.23 -5.41
C ARG A 185 23.40 12.68 -4.15
N THR A 186 24.02 13.56 -3.40
CA THR A 186 23.49 14.02 -2.12
C THR A 186 23.31 15.53 -2.09
N LEU A 187 22.35 15.99 -1.30
CA LEU A 187 22.17 17.38 -0.91
C LEU A 187 21.98 17.42 0.63
N GLY A 188 22.55 18.41 1.30
CA GLY A 188 22.56 18.49 2.76
C GLY A 188 23.48 17.43 3.38
N ASP A 189 23.21 17.09 4.64
CA ASP A 189 24.04 16.19 5.44
C ASP A 189 23.25 14.89 5.77
N PRO A 190 23.14 13.93 4.82
CA PRO A 190 22.53 12.65 5.11
C PRO A 190 23.36 11.88 6.14
N PRO A 191 22.74 11.07 7.03
CA PRO A 191 23.47 10.22 7.94
C PRO A 191 24.39 9.24 7.20
N ASP A 192 25.47 8.84 7.87
CA ASP A 192 26.39 7.84 7.33
C ASP A 192 25.67 6.57 6.89
N GLY A 193 26.06 6.03 5.75
CA GLY A 193 25.50 4.79 5.20
C GLY A 193 24.17 4.95 4.45
N ILE A 194 23.46 6.08 4.52
CA ILE A 194 22.17 6.26 3.83
C ILE A 194 22.31 6.15 2.30
N ALA A 195 23.43 6.59 1.73
CA ALA A 195 23.68 6.44 0.29
C ALA A 195 23.73 4.94 -0.11
N ALA A 196 24.40 4.10 0.68
CA ALA A 196 24.41 2.66 0.44
C ALA A 196 23.02 2.03 0.61
N VAL A 197 22.24 2.49 1.59
CA VAL A 197 20.84 2.07 1.76
C VAL A 197 20.01 2.42 0.53
N ALA A 198 20.19 3.62 -0.05
CA ALA A 198 19.47 4.05 -1.26
C ALA A 198 19.84 3.17 -2.47
N GLU A 199 21.12 2.94 -2.71
CA GLU A 199 21.61 2.11 -3.82
C GLU A 199 21.11 0.67 -3.72
N GLN A 200 21.21 0.08 -2.53
CA GLN A 200 20.72 -1.27 -2.27
C GLN A 200 19.20 -1.35 -2.46
N ALA A 201 18.45 -0.39 -1.90
CA ALA A 201 16.99 -0.35 -2.03
C ALA A 201 16.56 -0.17 -3.49
N ARG A 202 17.24 0.71 -4.27
CA ARG A 202 16.96 0.88 -5.70
C ARG A 202 17.12 -0.42 -6.47
N ALA A 203 18.23 -1.13 -6.22
CA ALA A 203 18.52 -2.39 -6.91
C ALA A 203 17.49 -3.48 -6.55
N GLU A 204 17.14 -3.61 -5.28
CA GLU A 204 16.14 -4.59 -4.80
C GLU A 204 14.73 -4.30 -5.27
N LEU A 205 14.35 -3.02 -5.34
CA LEU A 205 13.05 -2.60 -5.86
C LEU A 205 12.98 -2.69 -7.39
N GLY A 206 14.12 -2.83 -8.07
CA GLY A 206 14.19 -2.87 -9.52
C GLY A 206 13.57 -1.62 -10.13
N VAL A 207 13.99 -0.43 -9.70
CA VAL A 207 13.49 0.86 -10.19
C VAL A 207 14.58 1.66 -10.87
N PRO A 208 14.24 2.43 -11.95
CA PRO A 208 15.20 3.32 -12.61
C PRO A 208 15.75 4.40 -11.69
N ALA A 209 14.89 5.01 -10.88
CA ALA A 209 15.23 6.08 -9.95
C ALA A 209 14.65 5.81 -8.55
N LEU A 210 15.47 6.08 -7.51
CA LEU A 210 15.05 6.11 -6.11
C LEU A 210 15.64 7.35 -5.45
N LEU A 211 14.80 8.09 -4.73
CA LEU A 211 15.22 9.21 -3.90
C LEU A 211 14.79 8.96 -2.45
N LEU A 212 15.75 9.04 -1.54
CA LEU A 212 15.52 9.08 -0.10
C LEU A 212 15.76 10.51 0.41
N ALA A 213 14.90 10.98 1.30
CA ALA A 213 15.07 12.27 1.94
C ALA A 213 14.71 12.20 3.42
N GLY A 214 15.25 13.11 4.22
CA GLY A 214 14.89 13.21 5.63
C GLY A 214 15.32 14.51 6.26
N GLY A 215 14.79 14.77 7.45
CA GLY A 215 15.11 15.98 8.21
C GLY A 215 14.41 16.06 9.55
N ASP A 216 14.88 16.99 10.36
CA ASP A 216 14.29 17.40 11.63
C ASP A 216 13.64 18.78 11.49
N PRO A 217 12.64 19.13 12.30
CA PRO A 217 12.06 20.47 12.31
C PRO A 217 13.13 21.56 12.52
N GLY A 218 13.06 22.61 11.72
CA GLY A 218 13.98 23.74 11.80
C GLY A 218 15.40 23.48 11.24
N ARG A 219 15.66 22.31 10.66
CA ARG A 219 16.90 21.97 9.98
C ARG A 219 16.71 21.87 8.47
N ALA A 220 17.80 22.10 7.73
CA ALA A 220 17.80 21.86 6.30
C ALA A 220 17.58 20.35 6.00
N PRO A 221 16.68 20.00 5.08
CA PRO A 221 16.53 18.62 4.64
C PRO A 221 17.80 18.08 3.97
N TRP A 222 18.03 16.78 4.13
CA TRP A 222 18.97 16.04 3.31
C TRP A 222 18.25 15.20 2.28
N THR A 223 18.90 14.93 1.14
CA THR A 223 18.40 14.03 0.10
C THR A 223 19.52 13.16 -0.44
N VAL A 224 19.19 11.93 -0.84
CA VAL A 224 20.06 10.99 -1.56
C VAL A 224 19.32 10.50 -2.79
N ALA A 225 19.86 10.77 -3.96
CA ALA A 225 19.30 10.41 -5.27
C ALA A 225 20.17 9.35 -5.93
N THR A 226 19.59 8.23 -6.38
CA THR A 226 20.31 7.15 -7.06
C THR A 226 19.56 6.67 -8.30
N GLY A 227 20.29 6.34 -9.37
CA GLY A 227 19.75 5.91 -10.65
C GLY A 227 19.53 7.05 -11.63
N HIS A 228 18.60 6.86 -12.57
CA HIS A 228 18.37 7.76 -13.70
C HIS A 228 17.00 8.43 -13.62
N ALA A 229 16.96 9.74 -13.77
CA ALA A 229 15.72 10.49 -13.97
C ALA A 229 15.06 10.14 -15.32
N ASP A 230 15.88 9.89 -16.33
CA ASP A 230 15.45 9.46 -17.65
C ASP A 230 16.47 8.42 -18.20
N LEU A 231 16.00 7.19 -18.44
CA LEU A 231 16.85 6.11 -18.98
C LEU A 231 17.23 6.32 -20.43
N ASP A 232 16.32 6.85 -21.26
CA ASP A 232 16.54 7.00 -22.69
C ASP A 232 17.59 8.09 -22.99
N ARG A 233 17.63 9.12 -22.14
CA ARG A 233 18.63 10.19 -22.18
C ARG A 233 19.87 9.88 -21.34
N SER A 234 19.87 8.76 -20.61
CA SER A 234 20.88 8.45 -19.59
C SER A 234 21.08 9.60 -18.59
N GLU A 235 20.00 10.30 -18.26
CA GLU A 235 20.04 11.46 -17.36
C GLU A 235 20.08 11.01 -15.91
N PRO A 236 21.12 11.34 -15.14
CA PRO A 236 21.22 10.95 -13.74
C PRO A 236 20.16 11.65 -12.88
N LEU A 237 19.59 10.92 -11.92
CA LEU A 237 18.70 11.50 -10.93
C LEU A 237 19.42 12.57 -10.10
N GLN A 238 18.77 13.71 -9.91
CA GLN A 238 19.28 14.81 -9.09
C GLN A 238 18.53 14.86 -7.74
N PRO A 239 19.17 15.36 -6.67
CA PRO A 239 18.49 15.59 -5.39
C PRO A 239 17.27 16.52 -5.47
N GLY A 240 17.25 17.42 -6.46
CA GLY A 240 16.15 18.34 -6.76
C GLY A 240 15.24 17.90 -7.90
N SER A 241 15.31 16.65 -8.35
CA SER A 241 14.37 16.13 -9.34
C SER A 241 12.95 16.10 -8.81
N LEU A 242 11.98 16.43 -9.67
CA LEU A 242 10.56 16.41 -9.37
C LEU A 242 9.96 15.05 -9.61
N PHE A 243 9.23 14.54 -8.63
CA PHE A 243 8.43 13.33 -8.73
C PHE A 243 6.95 13.64 -8.67
N PRO A 244 6.10 12.94 -9.40
CA PRO A 244 4.68 12.92 -9.07
C PRO A 244 4.53 12.20 -7.73
N VAL A 245 3.71 12.76 -6.83
CA VAL A 245 3.58 12.25 -5.46
C VAL A 245 2.14 11.82 -5.16
N PRO A 246 1.69 10.71 -5.81
CA PRO A 246 0.34 10.19 -5.62
C PRO A 246 0.12 9.84 -4.15
N GLY A 247 -1.08 10.11 -3.67
CA GLY A 247 -1.43 9.94 -2.25
C GLY A 247 -0.86 11.05 -1.36
N LEU A 248 0.45 11.32 -1.39
CA LEU A 248 1.05 12.37 -0.54
C LEU A 248 0.45 13.76 -0.76
N THR A 249 -0.07 14.04 -1.96
CA THR A 249 -0.87 15.25 -2.24
C THR A 249 -2.00 15.41 -1.22
N GLY A 250 -2.59 14.29 -0.75
CA GLY A 250 -3.64 14.29 0.26
C GLY A 250 -3.23 14.93 1.58
N LEU A 251 -1.93 14.90 1.95
CA LEU A 251 -1.44 15.63 3.13
C LEU A 251 -1.52 17.14 2.95
N VAL A 252 -1.25 17.65 1.75
CA VAL A 252 -1.40 19.07 1.42
C VAL A 252 -2.89 19.45 1.47
N THR A 253 -3.76 18.66 0.87
CA THR A 253 -5.22 18.87 0.89
C THR A 253 -5.76 18.83 2.31
N GLY A 254 -5.41 17.82 3.10
CA GLY A 254 -5.82 17.70 4.49
C GLY A 254 -5.34 18.88 5.35
N THR A 255 -4.09 19.30 5.17
CA THR A 255 -3.54 20.49 5.85
C THR A 255 -4.28 21.77 5.46
N ALA A 256 -4.62 21.95 4.17
CA ALA A 256 -5.39 23.10 3.71
C ALA A 256 -6.80 23.14 4.32
N VAL A 257 -7.50 21.98 4.37
CA VAL A 257 -8.83 21.89 5.01
C VAL A 257 -8.73 22.22 6.51
N LEU A 258 -7.75 21.66 7.21
CA LEU A 258 -7.54 21.93 8.64
C LEU A 258 -7.21 23.42 8.89
N ARG A 259 -6.51 24.09 7.97
CA ARG A 259 -6.23 25.51 8.05
C ARG A 259 -7.51 26.34 7.85
N LEU A 260 -8.33 25.99 6.85
CA LEU A 260 -9.63 26.65 6.68
C LEU A 260 -10.55 26.45 7.91
N ALA A 261 -10.47 25.30 8.56
CA ALA A 261 -11.17 25.07 9.83
C ALA A 261 -10.61 25.93 10.98
N ALA A 262 -9.28 26.08 11.05
CA ALA A 262 -8.63 26.96 12.02
C ALA A 262 -9.06 28.43 11.85
N ASP A 263 -9.25 28.87 10.61
CA ASP A 263 -9.69 30.21 10.27
C ASP A 263 -11.21 30.40 10.42
N GLY A 264 -11.96 29.35 10.86
CA GLY A 264 -13.40 29.38 11.08
C GLY A 264 -14.26 29.44 9.81
N LEU A 265 -13.65 29.12 8.64
CA LEU A 265 -14.34 29.14 7.34
C LEU A 265 -15.14 27.88 7.07
N LEU A 266 -14.85 26.79 7.80
CA LEU A 266 -15.60 25.53 7.76
C LEU A 266 -15.50 24.79 9.10
N GLY A 267 -16.46 23.88 9.37
CA GLY A 267 -16.44 22.97 10.51
C GLY A 267 -16.14 21.53 10.08
N LEU A 268 -15.29 20.81 10.84
CA LEU A 268 -14.95 19.42 10.52
C LEU A 268 -16.15 18.46 10.72
N ASP A 269 -17.02 18.78 11.66
CA ASP A 269 -18.26 18.03 11.94
C ASP A 269 -19.44 18.50 11.06
N ASP A 270 -19.26 19.55 10.29
CA ASP A 270 -20.29 20.03 9.39
C ASP A 270 -20.43 19.09 8.18
N PRO A 271 -21.67 18.89 7.69
CA PRO A 271 -21.90 18.25 6.41
C PRO A 271 -21.20 19.00 5.27
N ALA A 272 -20.41 18.27 4.45
CA ALA A 272 -19.61 18.87 3.40
C ALA A 272 -20.44 19.63 2.35
N HIS A 273 -21.70 19.20 2.11
CA HIS A 273 -22.61 19.84 1.16
C HIS A 273 -22.85 21.33 1.45
N ARG A 274 -22.69 21.79 2.71
CA ARG A 274 -22.82 23.22 3.06
C ARG A 274 -21.83 24.13 2.34
N TYR A 275 -20.70 23.55 1.95
CA TYR A 275 -19.58 24.28 1.36
C TYR A 275 -19.43 24.03 -0.13
N LEU A 276 -20.11 23.01 -0.69
CA LEU A 276 -20.03 22.63 -2.09
C LEU A 276 -21.02 23.42 -2.94
N ARG A 277 -20.55 23.93 -4.09
CA ARG A 277 -21.34 24.67 -5.07
C ARG A 277 -21.42 23.95 -6.42
N ALA A 278 -20.32 23.36 -6.88
CA ALA A 278 -20.20 22.76 -8.21
C ALA A 278 -20.71 21.32 -8.27
N VAL A 279 -20.67 20.58 -7.16
CA VAL A 279 -21.10 19.18 -7.05
C VAL A 279 -21.94 18.96 -5.80
N ARG A 280 -22.65 17.84 -5.76
CA ARG A 280 -23.39 17.34 -4.59
C ARG A 280 -22.91 15.95 -4.24
N LEU A 281 -23.05 15.57 -2.96
CA LEU A 281 -22.90 14.19 -2.52
C LEU A 281 -24.26 13.49 -2.55
N GLU A 282 -24.29 12.20 -2.87
CA GLU A 282 -25.50 11.38 -2.77
C GLU A 282 -25.98 11.29 -1.30
N ASP A 283 -25.06 11.15 -0.35
CA ASP A 283 -25.32 11.26 1.09
C ASP A 283 -24.95 12.65 1.60
N ASP A 284 -25.96 13.51 1.75
CA ASP A 284 -25.80 14.89 2.24
C ASP A 284 -25.30 14.98 3.68
N ALA A 285 -25.32 13.87 4.44
CA ALA A 285 -24.86 13.85 5.83
C ALA A 285 -23.36 13.63 6.00
N VAL A 286 -22.63 13.31 4.91
CA VAL A 286 -21.17 13.12 4.95
C VAL A 286 -20.48 14.39 5.41
N THR A 287 -19.71 14.30 6.50
CA THR A 287 -19.00 15.44 7.08
C THR A 287 -17.62 15.66 6.46
N VAL A 288 -17.08 16.87 6.64
CA VAL A 288 -15.71 17.21 6.21
C VAL A 288 -14.67 16.28 6.88
N GLY A 289 -14.84 15.96 8.16
CA GLY A 289 -13.97 15.06 8.90
C GLY A 289 -14.03 13.62 8.38
N GLU A 290 -15.20 13.14 7.95
CA GLU A 290 -15.34 11.81 7.35
C GLU A 290 -14.66 11.71 5.97
N LEU A 291 -14.65 12.78 5.19
CA LEU A 291 -13.87 12.84 3.95
C LEU A 291 -12.37 12.79 4.23
N LEU A 292 -11.88 13.58 5.21
CA LEU A 292 -10.46 13.59 5.62
C LEU A 292 -9.98 12.24 6.14
N SER A 293 -10.83 11.48 6.82
CA SER A 293 -10.52 10.18 7.41
C SER A 293 -10.87 9.00 6.51
N HIS A 294 -11.23 9.23 5.24
CA HIS A 294 -11.66 8.20 4.30
C HIS A 294 -12.84 7.34 4.80
N SER A 295 -13.70 7.89 5.63
CA SER A 295 -14.84 7.17 6.22
C SER A 295 -16.21 7.66 5.71
N GLY A 296 -16.24 8.59 4.75
CA GLY A 296 -17.46 9.13 4.17
C GLY A 296 -18.16 8.22 3.13
N GLY A 297 -17.57 7.09 2.76
CA GLY A 297 -18.17 6.15 1.79
C GLY A 297 -18.21 6.66 0.34
N VAL A 298 -17.58 7.80 0.03
CA VAL A 298 -17.61 8.42 -1.30
C VAL A 298 -16.89 7.57 -2.34
N GLY A 299 -17.50 7.39 -3.51
CA GLY A 299 -17.00 6.59 -4.61
C GLY A 299 -15.74 7.16 -5.26
N ASN A 300 -15.06 6.33 -6.05
CA ASN A 300 -13.83 6.69 -6.75
C ASN A 300 -14.09 6.92 -8.24
N PRO A 301 -13.32 7.80 -8.92
CA PRO A 301 -13.39 7.94 -10.38
C PRO A 301 -12.85 6.69 -11.08
N GLU A 302 -13.25 6.48 -12.33
CA GLU A 302 -12.74 5.39 -13.17
C GLU A 302 -11.39 5.73 -13.80
N GLU A 303 -11.14 7.00 -14.13
CA GLU A 303 -9.91 7.46 -14.78
C GLU A 303 -9.07 8.31 -13.81
N TYR A 304 -7.75 8.04 -13.76
CA TYR A 304 -6.83 8.71 -12.85
C TYR A 304 -5.75 9.56 -13.54
N ALA A 305 -5.61 9.46 -14.87
CA ALA A 305 -4.59 10.20 -15.62
C ALA A 305 -5.16 10.78 -16.91
N ALA A 306 -4.81 12.03 -17.20
CA ALA A 306 -5.26 12.76 -18.40
C ALA A 306 -4.18 13.71 -18.90
N ASP A 307 -4.40 14.31 -20.06
CA ASP A 307 -3.51 15.36 -20.59
C ASP A 307 -3.75 16.71 -19.90
N SER A 308 -4.94 16.90 -19.32
CA SER A 308 -5.31 18.06 -18.51
C SER A 308 -6.26 17.69 -17.38
N VAL A 309 -6.21 18.45 -16.28
CA VAL A 309 -7.08 18.24 -15.12
C VAL A 309 -8.53 18.59 -15.48
N PRO A 310 -9.48 17.65 -15.37
CA PRO A 310 -10.89 17.93 -15.61
C PRO A 310 -11.55 18.62 -14.40
N ASP A 311 -12.69 19.26 -14.62
CA ASP A 311 -13.57 19.65 -13.53
C ASP A 311 -14.10 18.39 -12.81
N LEU A 312 -14.29 18.45 -11.48
CA LEU A 312 -14.76 17.31 -10.71
C LEU A 312 -16.14 16.81 -11.15
N ALA A 313 -17.04 17.74 -11.51
CA ALA A 313 -18.36 17.40 -12.04
C ALA A 313 -18.31 16.70 -13.41
N ALA A 314 -17.32 17.04 -14.24
CA ALA A 314 -17.08 16.33 -15.50
C ALA A 314 -16.50 14.92 -15.29
N LEU A 315 -15.66 14.77 -14.26
CA LEU A 315 -15.03 13.49 -13.93
C LEU A 315 -15.97 12.50 -13.23
N MET A 316 -16.75 12.96 -12.25
CA MET A 316 -17.54 12.11 -11.36
C MET A 316 -19.06 12.34 -11.44
N GLY A 317 -19.49 13.25 -12.30
CA GLY A 317 -20.87 13.68 -12.37
C GLY A 317 -21.21 14.79 -11.35
N PRO A 318 -22.37 15.47 -11.56
CA PRO A 318 -22.81 16.56 -10.67
C PRO A 318 -23.30 16.05 -9.30
N VAL A 319 -23.65 14.76 -9.20
CA VAL A 319 -23.97 14.06 -7.95
C VAL A 319 -22.98 12.91 -7.80
N ILE A 320 -22.15 13.00 -6.78
CA ILE A 320 -21.09 12.02 -6.51
C ILE A 320 -21.66 10.92 -5.64
N GLY A 321 -21.67 9.69 -6.17
CA GLY A 321 -22.21 8.51 -5.53
C GLY A 321 -21.37 7.96 -4.39
N CYS A 322 -21.98 7.08 -3.59
CA CYS A 322 -21.32 6.30 -2.55
C CYS A 322 -21.06 4.87 -3.05
N ASP A 323 -19.87 4.32 -2.81
CA ASP A 323 -19.51 2.93 -3.12
C ASP A 323 -19.28 2.08 -1.86
N GLY A 324 -19.57 2.64 -0.68
CA GLY A 324 -19.44 1.95 0.60
C GLY A 324 -20.21 2.64 1.73
N PRO A 325 -20.38 1.93 2.86
CA PRO A 325 -21.09 2.47 4.01
C PRO A 325 -20.27 3.58 4.69
N ARG A 326 -20.95 4.67 5.04
CA ARG A 326 -20.41 5.73 5.88
C ARG A 326 -19.96 5.19 7.24
N GLY A 327 -18.88 5.75 7.78
CA GLY A 327 -18.26 5.31 9.04
C GLY A 327 -17.25 4.15 8.88
N THR A 328 -17.18 3.56 7.68
CA THR A 328 -16.18 2.51 7.37
C THR A 328 -15.01 3.12 6.61
N VAL A 329 -13.78 2.86 7.07
CA VAL A 329 -12.58 3.37 6.40
C VAL A 329 -12.33 2.61 5.11
N ARG A 330 -12.38 3.34 3.99
CA ARG A 330 -12.01 2.87 2.65
C ARG A 330 -11.29 3.99 1.92
N ALA A 331 -10.13 3.68 1.33
CA ALA A 331 -9.42 4.67 0.53
C ALA A 331 -10.33 5.26 -0.55
N SER A 332 -10.62 6.54 -0.46
CA SER A 332 -11.50 7.27 -1.36
C SER A 332 -10.75 8.46 -1.97
N ASN A 333 -10.30 8.30 -3.20
CA ASN A 333 -9.71 9.39 -3.97
C ASN A 333 -10.78 10.40 -4.39
N GLY A 334 -12.01 9.92 -4.67
CA GLY A 334 -13.15 10.79 -4.94
C GLY A 334 -13.52 11.68 -3.75
N GLY A 335 -13.45 11.14 -2.51
CA GLY A 335 -13.64 11.95 -1.30
C GLY A 335 -12.63 13.08 -1.18
N TYR A 336 -11.37 12.85 -1.56
CA TYR A 336 -10.36 13.92 -1.63
C TYR A 336 -10.60 14.87 -2.81
N GLY A 337 -11.13 14.36 -3.92
CA GLY A 337 -11.64 15.22 -5.00
C GLY A 337 -12.70 16.20 -4.50
N VAL A 338 -13.64 15.71 -3.69
CA VAL A 338 -14.66 16.56 -3.03
C VAL A 338 -14.01 17.56 -2.08
N LEU A 339 -12.99 17.19 -1.28
CA LEU A 339 -12.25 18.13 -0.44
C LEU A 339 -11.55 19.21 -1.28
N GLY A 340 -10.98 18.84 -2.43
CA GLY A 340 -10.38 19.79 -3.36
C GLY A 340 -11.41 20.79 -3.92
N GLN A 341 -12.60 20.33 -4.30
CA GLN A 341 -13.70 21.18 -4.72
C GLN A 341 -14.19 22.09 -3.59
N LEU A 342 -14.30 21.53 -2.37
CA LEU A 342 -14.67 22.30 -1.17
C LEU A 342 -13.68 23.43 -0.90
N ILE A 343 -12.37 23.16 -0.98
CA ILE A 343 -11.34 24.19 -0.84
C ILE A 343 -11.55 25.29 -1.89
N ALA A 344 -11.76 24.90 -3.14
CA ALA A 344 -11.99 25.88 -4.21
C ALA A 344 -13.26 26.71 -3.97
N ASP A 345 -14.36 26.08 -3.57
CA ASP A 345 -15.64 26.75 -3.33
C ASP A 345 -15.61 27.71 -2.12
N VAL A 346 -14.86 27.35 -1.07
CA VAL A 346 -14.70 28.17 0.15
C VAL A 346 -13.76 29.35 -0.10
N THR A 347 -12.66 29.12 -0.79
CA THR A 347 -11.64 30.18 -1.04
C THR A 347 -11.99 31.06 -2.23
N GLY A 348 -12.80 30.57 -3.17
CA GLY A 348 -13.04 31.24 -4.45
C GLY A 348 -11.87 31.15 -5.42
N LEU A 349 -10.85 30.31 -5.14
CA LEU A 349 -9.68 30.07 -5.97
C LEU A 349 -9.70 28.66 -6.54
N PRO A 350 -9.10 28.40 -7.72
CA PRO A 350 -8.84 27.03 -8.15
C PRO A 350 -8.06 26.27 -7.08
N PHE A 351 -8.35 24.96 -6.89
CA PHE A 351 -7.72 24.12 -5.85
C PHE A 351 -6.19 24.26 -5.80
N ALA A 352 -5.52 24.15 -6.96
CA ALA A 352 -4.06 24.26 -7.05
C ALA A 352 -3.55 25.56 -6.41
N ARG A 353 -4.18 26.67 -6.77
CA ARG A 353 -3.82 27.99 -6.28
C ARG A 353 -4.07 28.16 -4.78
N ALA A 354 -5.21 27.65 -4.30
CA ALA A 354 -5.53 27.67 -2.88
C ALA A 354 -4.54 26.79 -2.07
N ALA A 355 -4.21 25.61 -2.55
CA ALA A 355 -3.24 24.73 -1.92
C ALA A 355 -1.82 25.33 -1.89
N GLU A 356 -1.41 26.00 -2.96
CA GLU A 356 -0.14 26.74 -3.00
C GLU A 356 -0.11 27.84 -1.93
N GLU A 357 -1.13 28.68 -1.83
CA GLU A 357 -1.17 29.80 -0.87
C GLU A 357 -1.32 29.31 0.58
N LEU A 358 -2.21 28.34 0.81
CA LEU A 358 -2.50 27.85 2.15
C LEU A 358 -1.36 26.97 2.71
N VAL A 359 -0.63 26.24 1.89
CA VAL A 359 0.32 25.23 2.38
C VAL A 359 1.72 25.42 1.81
N LEU A 360 1.89 25.34 0.47
CA LEU A 360 3.22 25.26 -0.12
C LEU A 360 4.08 26.50 0.18
N GLN A 361 3.54 27.70 -0.04
CA GLN A 361 4.26 28.94 0.21
C GLN A 361 4.58 29.13 1.70
N SER A 362 3.63 28.77 2.57
CA SER A 362 3.79 28.91 4.03
C SER A 362 4.88 27.97 4.59
N LEU A 363 5.12 26.82 3.95
CA LEU A 363 6.15 25.85 4.32
C LEU A 363 7.46 26.00 3.53
N GLY A 364 7.51 26.96 2.59
CA GLY A 364 8.69 27.17 1.75
C GLY A 364 8.93 26.05 0.74
N MET A 365 7.88 25.35 0.29
CA MET A 365 7.92 24.30 -0.72
C MET A 365 7.96 24.92 -2.12
N ARG A 366 9.07 25.55 -2.45
CA ARG A 366 9.23 26.41 -3.64
C ARG A 366 9.41 25.63 -4.94
N ASP A 367 9.86 24.38 -4.82
CA ASP A 367 10.14 23.51 -5.97
C ASP A 367 8.97 22.55 -6.25
N SER A 368 7.83 22.74 -5.56
CA SER A 368 6.62 21.94 -5.74
C SER A 368 5.59 22.67 -6.62
N GLN A 369 4.84 21.92 -7.41
CA GLN A 369 3.87 22.47 -8.36
C GLN A 369 2.64 21.57 -8.55
N PHE A 370 1.53 22.19 -8.94
CA PHE A 370 0.31 21.52 -9.40
C PHE A 370 0.11 21.79 -10.90
N PRO A 371 0.67 20.99 -11.82
CA PRO A 371 0.47 21.21 -13.24
C PRO A 371 -1.00 21.00 -13.61
N ALA A 372 -1.56 21.92 -14.42
CA ALA A 372 -2.92 21.81 -14.94
C ALA A 372 -3.02 20.91 -16.18
N LYS A 373 -1.91 20.76 -16.89
CA LYS A 373 -1.79 19.89 -18.08
C LYS A 373 -0.39 19.29 -18.15
N ALA A 374 -0.23 18.21 -18.87
CA ALA A 374 1.06 17.50 -19.00
C ALA A 374 2.20 18.42 -19.49
N ALA A 375 1.91 19.39 -20.36
CA ALA A 375 2.89 20.35 -20.87
C ALA A 375 3.42 21.34 -19.82
N ASP A 376 2.73 21.48 -18.68
CA ASP A 376 3.14 22.38 -17.57
C ASP A 376 4.09 21.69 -16.57
N ILE A 377 4.33 20.36 -16.72
CA ILE A 377 5.26 19.62 -15.89
C ILE A 377 6.68 20.14 -16.15
N ALA A 378 7.38 20.49 -15.07
CA ALA A 378 8.71 21.07 -15.18
C ALA A 378 9.73 20.11 -15.81
N PRO A 379 10.74 20.62 -16.56
CA PRO A 379 11.66 19.79 -17.32
C PRO A 379 12.61 18.91 -16.48
N ASN A 380 12.76 19.21 -15.16
CA ASN A 380 13.53 18.39 -14.22
C ASN A 380 12.69 17.28 -13.56
N ALA A 381 11.51 17.00 -14.09
CA ALA A 381 10.66 15.90 -13.64
C ALA A 381 11.22 14.55 -14.07
N VAL A 382 11.07 13.54 -13.21
CA VAL A 382 11.47 12.17 -13.53
C VAL A 382 10.51 11.55 -14.54
N THR A 383 11.04 10.72 -15.42
CA THR A 383 10.24 9.87 -16.31
C THR A 383 9.72 8.67 -15.51
N GLY A 384 8.41 8.42 -15.56
CA GLY A 384 7.80 7.22 -15.02
C GLY A 384 7.98 6.03 -15.95
N TYR A 385 8.07 4.82 -15.39
CA TYR A 385 8.29 3.60 -16.15
C TYR A 385 7.35 2.48 -15.78
N THR A 386 6.95 1.70 -16.77
CA THR A 386 6.41 0.36 -16.58
C THR A 386 7.45 -0.69 -16.94
N LEU A 387 7.26 -1.94 -16.51
CA LEU A 387 8.13 -3.03 -16.88
C LEU A 387 7.41 -3.92 -17.90
N THR A 388 8.07 -4.19 -19.01
CA THR A 388 7.59 -5.10 -20.05
C THR A 388 7.73 -6.57 -19.58
N PRO A 389 7.01 -7.53 -20.18
CA PRO A 389 7.08 -8.95 -19.77
C PRO A 389 8.46 -9.59 -19.89
N ASP A 390 9.35 -9.04 -20.75
CA ASP A 390 10.73 -9.46 -20.93
C ASP A 390 11.72 -8.75 -19.99
N GLY A 391 11.22 -7.85 -19.12
CA GLY A 391 12.00 -7.21 -18.08
C GLY A 391 12.72 -5.92 -18.49
N ALA A 392 12.34 -5.32 -19.62
CA ALA A 392 12.82 -4.00 -20.03
C ALA A 392 11.92 -2.88 -19.48
N PHE A 393 12.46 -1.68 -19.36
CA PHE A 393 11.69 -0.50 -18.98
C PHE A 393 11.12 0.21 -20.22
N GLU A 394 9.83 0.48 -20.18
CA GLU A 394 9.12 1.30 -21.14
C GLU A 394 8.69 2.61 -20.46
N ALA A 395 9.06 3.74 -21.06
CA ALA A 395 8.72 5.06 -20.56
C ALA A 395 7.21 5.31 -20.69
N LEU A 396 6.61 5.80 -19.63
CA LEU A 396 5.21 6.23 -19.63
C LEU A 396 5.09 7.68 -20.13
N PRO A 397 4.02 8.00 -20.87
CA PRO A 397 3.78 9.38 -21.28
C PRO A 397 3.51 10.25 -20.04
N ALA A 398 4.05 11.47 -20.06
CA ALA A 398 3.76 12.44 -19.00
C ALA A 398 2.27 12.77 -19.00
N ARG A 399 1.64 12.67 -17.81
CA ARG A 399 0.22 12.95 -17.59
C ARG A 399 0.01 13.66 -16.28
N VAL A 400 -1.15 14.31 -16.13
CA VAL A 400 -1.59 14.88 -14.86
C VAL A 400 -2.67 14.01 -14.23
N SER A 401 -2.75 14.03 -12.89
CA SER A 401 -3.82 13.33 -12.19
C SER A 401 -5.17 14.02 -12.42
N THR A 402 -6.20 13.24 -12.73
CA THR A 402 -7.57 13.73 -12.86
C THR A 402 -8.14 14.17 -11.51
N VAL A 403 -7.66 13.58 -10.40
CA VAL A 403 -8.03 13.99 -9.03
C VAL A 403 -6.87 14.74 -8.41
N GLN A 404 -6.76 16.02 -8.76
CA GLN A 404 -5.61 16.85 -8.37
C GLN A 404 -5.39 16.91 -6.86
N ALA A 405 -6.46 16.88 -6.05
CA ALA A 405 -6.40 16.99 -4.60
C ALA A 405 -5.81 15.77 -3.87
N ILE A 406 -5.65 14.62 -4.53
CA ILE A 406 -5.03 13.43 -3.92
C ILE A 406 -3.74 13.01 -4.61
N ALA A 407 -3.54 13.37 -5.87
CA ALA A 407 -2.39 12.88 -6.65
C ALA A 407 -1.83 13.89 -7.65
N GLY A 408 -2.21 15.18 -7.58
CA GLY A 408 -1.82 16.18 -8.58
C GLY A 408 -0.53 16.94 -8.27
N LEU A 409 0.04 16.78 -7.08
CA LEU A 409 1.28 17.45 -6.70
C LEU A 409 2.49 16.77 -7.36
N TRP A 410 3.38 17.59 -7.92
CA TRP A 410 4.75 17.23 -8.25
C TRP A 410 5.68 17.93 -7.27
N SER A 411 6.60 17.18 -6.67
CA SER A 411 7.40 17.70 -5.56
C SER A 411 8.81 17.11 -5.53
N THR A 412 9.71 17.75 -4.79
CA THR A 412 11.04 17.25 -4.46
C THR A 412 11.04 16.55 -3.10
N GLY A 413 12.03 15.69 -2.86
CA GLY A 413 12.20 15.08 -1.54
C GLY A 413 12.38 16.12 -0.41
N ALA A 414 13.11 17.22 -0.69
CA ALA A 414 13.33 18.27 0.28
C ALA A 414 12.04 19.02 0.65
N ASP A 415 11.18 19.33 -0.31
CA ASP A 415 9.90 19.98 -0.05
C ASP A 415 8.93 19.08 0.73
N LEU A 416 8.91 17.78 0.42
CA LEU A 416 8.11 16.83 1.17
C LEU A 416 8.60 16.68 2.63
N VAL A 417 9.90 16.76 2.88
CA VAL A 417 10.42 16.81 4.25
C VAL A 417 9.96 18.09 4.95
N ARG A 418 9.95 19.25 4.27
CA ARG A 418 9.39 20.50 4.81
C ARG A 418 7.90 20.35 5.15
N LEU A 419 7.13 19.67 4.29
CA LEU A 419 5.74 19.34 4.60
C LEU A 419 5.65 18.52 5.88
N GLY A 420 6.34 17.38 5.97
CA GLY A 420 6.24 16.46 7.11
C GLY A 420 6.73 17.07 8.44
N THR A 421 7.74 17.92 8.40
CA THR A 421 8.30 18.58 9.60
C THR A 421 7.58 19.87 9.98
N GLY A 422 6.93 20.54 9.02
CA GLY A 422 6.44 21.91 9.17
C GLY A 422 4.93 22.08 9.26
N TRP A 423 4.12 21.13 8.75
CA TRP A 423 2.67 21.28 8.66
C TRP A 423 1.98 21.68 9.99
N PRO A 424 2.43 21.21 11.19
CA PRO A 424 1.78 21.62 12.44
C PRO A 424 1.94 23.11 12.76
N SER A 425 2.94 23.78 12.19
CA SER A 425 3.13 25.23 12.40
C SER A 425 2.02 26.07 11.73
N LEU A 426 1.27 25.48 10.83
CA LEU A 426 0.15 26.12 10.14
C LEU A 426 -1.17 26.03 10.91
N LEU A 427 -1.20 25.30 12.03
CA LEU A 427 -2.42 24.93 12.73
C LEU A 427 -2.34 25.23 14.24
N PRO A 428 -3.48 25.51 14.88
CA PRO A 428 -3.58 25.46 16.33
C PRO A 428 -3.25 24.05 16.86
N ALA A 429 -2.60 23.98 18.02
CA ALA A 429 -2.17 22.72 18.63
C ALA A 429 -3.33 21.71 18.82
N ALA A 430 -4.56 22.19 19.02
CA ALA A 430 -5.75 21.33 19.13
C ALA A 430 -6.04 20.58 17.83
N LEU A 431 -5.98 21.25 16.68
CA LEU A 431 -6.19 20.63 15.36
C LEU A 431 -5.04 19.71 14.97
N THR A 432 -3.80 20.09 15.31
CA THR A 432 -2.64 19.20 15.11
C THR A 432 -2.82 17.89 15.89
N ARG A 433 -3.24 17.95 17.16
CA ARG A 433 -3.53 16.76 17.94
C ARG A 433 -4.69 15.94 17.35
N ALA A 434 -5.76 16.62 16.92
CA ALA A 434 -6.90 15.93 16.29
C ALA A 434 -6.48 15.20 15.01
N ALA A 435 -5.63 15.81 14.18
CA ALA A 435 -5.11 15.18 12.95
C ALA A 435 -4.29 13.92 13.24
N LEU A 436 -3.55 13.89 14.36
CA LEU A 436 -2.72 12.77 14.79
C LEU A 436 -3.41 11.85 15.83
N THR A 437 -4.71 11.95 15.96
CA THR A 437 -5.53 11.07 16.81
C THR A 437 -6.50 10.29 15.94
N ARG A 438 -6.83 9.07 16.34
CA ARG A 438 -7.81 8.24 15.63
C ARG A 438 -9.13 8.97 15.46
N GLN A 439 -9.53 9.20 14.22
CA GLN A 439 -10.82 9.73 13.81
C GLN A 439 -11.75 8.64 13.26
N ALA A 440 -11.14 7.66 12.60
CA ALA A 440 -11.84 6.51 12.07
C ALA A 440 -10.91 5.27 12.10
N GLY A 441 -11.47 4.10 11.94
CA GLY A 441 -10.67 2.89 11.85
C GLY A 441 -11.36 1.64 12.40
N PRO A 442 -10.71 0.48 12.23
CA PRO A 442 -9.37 0.32 11.67
C PRO A 442 -9.32 0.61 10.17
N GLY A 443 -8.28 1.30 9.75
CA GLY A 443 -7.91 1.51 8.36
C GLY A 443 -7.07 0.35 7.80
N PRO A 444 -6.39 0.57 6.65
CA PRO A 444 -5.50 -0.41 6.05
C PRO A 444 -4.45 -0.92 7.05
N ARG A 445 -4.19 -2.23 7.05
CA ARG A 445 -3.24 -2.91 7.99
C ARG A 445 -3.59 -2.79 9.47
N GLY A 446 -4.84 -2.46 9.81
CA GLY A 446 -5.23 -2.23 11.19
C GLY A 446 -4.71 -0.92 11.79
N LEU A 447 -4.15 -0.02 10.96
CA LEU A 447 -3.70 1.29 11.39
C LEU A 447 -4.88 2.19 11.74
N ASP A 448 -4.69 3.07 12.69
CA ASP A 448 -5.66 4.12 12.96
C ASP A 448 -5.60 5.18 11.86
N VAL A 449 -6.73 5.84 11.61
CA VAL A 449 -6.82 6.91 10.61
C VAL A 449 -7.15 8.22 11.32
N GLY A 450 -6.24 9.18 11.17
CA GLY A 450 -6.43 10.57 11.59
C GLY A 450 -7.00 11.43 10.45
N PHE A 451 -6.87 12.74 10.55
CA PHE A 451 -7.21 13.63 9.44
C PHE A 451 -6.05 13.72 8.45
N GLY A 452 -6.12 12.91 7.40
CA GLY A 452 -5.10 12.80 6.36
C GLY A 452 -3.89 11.94 6.72
N TRP A 453 -3.88 11.22 7.85
CA TRP A 453 -2.75 10.44 8.32
C TRP A 453 -3.13 9.00 8.66
N LEU A 454 -2.25 8.05 8.35
CA LEU A 454 -2.26 6.69 8.88
C LEU A 454 -1.34 6.64 10.11
N LEU A 455 -1.84 6.10 11.23
CA LEU A 455 -1.19 6.20 12.54
C LEU A 455 -0.86 4.80 13.05
N ASP A 456 0.39 4.57 13.48
CA ASP A 456 0.83 3.33 14.13
C ASP A 456 1.17 3.52 15.64
N GLY A 457 0.78 4.66 16.21
CA GLY A 457 1.05 5.07 17.58
C GLY A 457 2.37 5.83 17.75
N GLU A 458 3.43 5.46 17.06
CA GLU A 458 4.74 6.15 17.12
C GLU A 458 4.96 7.07 15.91
N THR A 459 4.43 6.68 14.76
CA THR A 459 4.58 7.42 13.51
C THR A 459 3.25 7.73 12.86
N ALA A 460 3.22 8.82 12.13
CA ALA A 460 2.18 9.19 11.18
C ALA A 460 2.76 9.05 9.77
N ALA A 461 2.08 8.33 8.91
CA ALA A 461 2.55 8.07 7.57
C ALA A 461 1.43 8.29 6.55
N TYR A 462 1.81 8.61 5.34
CA TYR A 462 0.94 8.57 4.18
C TYR A 462 1.75 8.22 2.94
N GLY A 463 1.09 7.62 1.96
CA GLY A 463 1.74 7.28 0.71
C GLY A 463 0.74 6.74 -0.30
N GLY A 464 1.19 6.65 -1.52
CA GLY A 464 0.40 6.10 -2.61
C GLY A 464 1.27 5.74 -3.80
N ALA A 465 0.72 4.92 -4.66
CA ALA A 465 1.27 4.58 -5.95
C ALA A 465 0.34 5.07 -7.05
N GLY A 466 0.90 5.69 -8.06
CA GLY A 466 0.27 5.98 -9.34
C GLY A 466 0.83 5.07 -10.43
N PHE A 467 0.48 5.32 -11.68
CA PHE A 467 1.02 4.54 -12.80
C PHE A 467 2.53 4.70 -12.97
N GLU A 468 3.05 5.87 -12.68
CA GLU A 468 4.40 6.37 -13.03
C GLU A 468 5.34 6.47 -11.83
N ALA A 469 4.83 6.44 -10.59
CA ALA A 469 5.64 6.62 -9.40
C ALA A 469 4.97 6.09 -8.15
N VAL A 470 5.77 5.94 -7.11
CA VAL A 470 5.31 5.74 -5.74
C VAL A 470 5.99 6.76 -4.83
N ALA A 471 5.22 7.23 -3.86
CA ALA A 471 5.68 8.17 -2.85
C ALA A 471 5.22 7.74 -1.46
N MET A 472 6.12 7.81 -0.49
CA MET A 472 5.86 7.54 0.92
C MET A 472 6.52 8.63 1.76
N LEU A 473 5.77 9.15 2.73
CA LEU A 473 6.26 10.04 3.77
C LEU A 473 5.90 9.44 5.14
N ARG A 474 6.85 9.48 6.07
CA ARG A 474 6.64 9.06 7.44
C ARG A 474 7.26 10.06 8.40
N SER A 475 6.50 10.47 9.41
CA SER A 475 6.93 11.38 10.46
C SER A 475 6.78 10.74 11.83
N ARG A 476 7.75 10.90 12.70
CA ARG A 476 7.66 10.47 14.09
C ARG A 476 6.82 11.47 14.89
N VAL A 477 5.74 10.98 15.50
CA VAL A 477 4.71 11.86 16.12
C VAL A 477 5.28 12.77 17.21
N ARG A 478 6.23 12.28 18.02
CA ARG A 478 6.76 13.02 19.19
C ARG A 478 7.59 14.25 18.86
N ASP A 479 8.25 14.28 17.71
CA ASP A 479 9.21 15.33 17.34
C ASP A 479 9.25 15.69 15.85
N LEU A 480 8.35 15.11 15.06
CA LEU A 480 8.18 15.34 13.62
C LEU A 480 9.43 15.10 12.77
N ARG A 481 10.42 14.35 13.29
CA ARG A 481 11.49 13.83 12.43
C ARG A 481 10.85 13.07 11.28
N THR A 482 11.21 13.40 10.06
CA THR A 482 10.52 12.93 8.85
C THR A 482 11.49 12.27 7.89
N HIS A 483 11.00 11.25 7.20
CA HIS A 483 11.65 10.73 6.01
C HIS A 483 10.67 10.52 4.86
N VAL A 484 11.23 10.47 3.65
CA VAL A 484 10.51 10.34 2.38
C VAL A 484 11.20 9.30 1.51
N VAL A 485 10.42 8.49 0.81
CA VAL A 485 10.87 7.55 -0.22
C VAL A 485 10.09 7.83 -1.50
N LEU A 486 10.80 8.10 -2.61
CA LEU A 486 10.22 8.33 -3.93
C LEU A 486 10.86 7.39 -4.95
N ALA A 487 10.06 6.76 -5.80
CA ALA A 487 10.56 5.93 -6.91
C ALA A 487 9.79 6.19 -8.20
N SER A 488 10.48 6.08 -9.33
CA SER A 488 9.94 6.36 -10.69
C SER A 488 9.21 5.18 -11.32
N ARG A 489 8.60 4.34 -10.49
CA ARG A 489 7.77 3.21 -10.89
C ARG A 489 6.81 2.88 -9.76
N ALA A 490 5.61 2.41 -10.09
CA ALA A 490 4.67 1.87 -9.13
C ALA A 490 5.18 0.55 -8.55
N VAL A 491 5.86 0.61 -7.43
CA VAL A 491 6.39 -0.53 -6.67
C VAL A 491 6.07 -0.36 -5.20
N ILE A 492 6.32 -1.40 -4.41
CA ILE A 492 6.18 -1.34 -2.98
C ILE A 492 7.48 -0.88 -2.37
N VAL A 493 7.42 0.30 -1.77
CA VAL A 493 8.58 0.93 -1.14
C VAL A 493 8.71 0.64 0.35
N GLU A 494 7.81 -0.15 0.92
CA GLU A 494 7.85 -0.50 2.33
C GLU A 494 9.20 -1.11 2.78
N PRO A 495 9.89 -1.96 1.99
CA PRO A 495 11.22 -2.42 2.38
C PRO A 495 12.24 -1.27 2.51
N ALA A 496 12.17 -0.27 1.61
CA ALA A 496 13.02 0.91 1.66
C ALA A 496 12.61 1.84 2.82
N ASP A 497 11.29 2.04 3.01
CA ASP A 497 10.72 2.81 4.13
C ASP A 497 11.14 2.21 5.48
N ASP A 498 11.05 0.88 5.65
CA ASP A 498 11.46 0.19 6.87
C ASP A 498 12.95 0.28 7.15
N ARG A 499 13.80 0.20 6.12
CA ARG A 499 15.25 0.39 6.28
C ARG A 499 15.57 1.82 6.69
N LEU A 500 14.94 2.79 6.03
CA LEU A 500 15.14 4.19 6.34
C LEU A 500 14.59 4.53 7.74
N ARG A 501 13.44 3.94 8.12
CA ARG A 501 12.89 4.06 9.48
C ARG A 501 13.89 3.58 10.53
N ARG A 502 14.49 2.40 10.35
CA ARG A 502 15.51 1.87 11.27
C ARG A 502 16.79 2.72 11.28
N ALA A 503 17.28 3.10 10.12
CA ALA A 503 18.53 3.85 10.01
C ALA A 503 18.43 5.30 10.48
N TRP A 504 17.26 5.92 10.33
CA TRP A 504 17.07 7.34 10.56
C TRP A 504 16.03 7.68 11.63
N LEU A 505 14.79 7.13 11.50
CA LEU A 505 13.66 7.61 12.30
C LEU A 505 13.73 7.14 13.76
N THR A 506 14.11 5.88 13.99
CA THR A 506 14.14 5.31 15.34
C THR A 506 15.47 5.53 16.06
N GLY A 507 16.48 6.09 15.35
CA GLY A 507 17.82 6.27 15.88
C GLY A 507 18.43 4.92 16.16
N GLY A 508 19.10 4.33 15.19
CA GLY A 508 19.74 3.03 15.38
C GLY A 508 20.69 3.08 16.57
N ALA A 509 20.34 2.34 17.62
CA ALA A 509 21.36 1.71 18.41
C ALA A 509 21.89 0.60 17.52
N ALA A 510 23.14 0.77 17.08
CA ALA A 510 23.92 -0.24 16.38
C ALA A 510 24.03 -1.51 17.24
#